data_57b8b8059a60bc1dcda8983b4b4ee229
#
_entry.id   57b8b8059a60bc1dcda8983b4b4ee229
#
_cell.length_a   1.000
_cell.length_b   1.000
_cell.length_c   1.000
_cell.angle_alpha   90.00
_cell.angle_beta   90.00
_cell.angle_gamma   90.00
#
_symmetry.space_group_name_H-M   'P 1'
#
loop_
_entity.id
_entity.type
_entity.pdbx_description
1 polymer ?
#
loop_
_entity_poly.entity_id
_entity_poly.type
_entity_poly.pdbx_seq_one_letter_code
_entity_poly.pdbx_strand_id
1 'polypeptide(L)'
;IGAGAAQTMMNLHGIRPGKKILMLGSGNVGLVVSYQLLQAGCEVVALVDAAPRVGGYGVHAAKIARCGVPFYLSHTIQKAEGTDHVTGVTIAEVDAHFQFIPGTEKHFEVDTICLAVGLSPMSQLLKMAGCKMEDNPKRGGQVPICDAYGETSVPGIFAAGDVSGIEEASSAMIEGRISGIAIAASLGFLEESEKQEQIAANEAALETLRQGMFAPCNRGKLVEKTEEGIDTAMHLLKSGYLTEEEVEKFPGVTRNKKIHPVIECVQNIPCNPCQDACPKHCIKIGSHITALPAVDQEVECIGCGLCVSSCSGQAIFLVQEECDEPGYGTVTLPYEFLPLPKKGDRGFGYDRGGKKVCEAEVVSVKTAKAFDHTNLLTIKVPTDMVMRARFYKAQ
;
A
#
# COMPACT_ATOMS: atom_id res chain seq x y z
N ILE A 1 -20.88 3.99 -2.73
CA ILE A 1 -19.99 4.64 -3.68
C ILE A 1 -18.78 3.73 -3.97
N GLY A 2 -18.26 3.71 -5.21
CA GLY A 2 -16.99 3.01 -5.51
C GLY A 2 -15.78 3.76 -4.96
N ALA A 3 -14.74 3.03 -4.56
CA ALA A 3 -13.52 3.61 -3.99
C ALA A 3 -12.82 4.59 -4.96
N GLY A 4 -12.77 4.27 -6.26
CA GLY A 4 -12.24 5.18 -7.28
C GLY A 4 -13.03 6.48 -7.41
N ALA A 5 -14.38 6.43 -7.28
CA ALA A 5 -15.20 7.62 -7.28
C ALA A 5 -14.99 8.47 -6.00
N ALA A 6 -14.84 7.83 -4.84
CA ALA A 6 -14.49 8.54 -3.59
C ALA A 6 -13.13 9.24 -3.72
N GLN A 7 -12.15 8.57 -4.33
CA GLN A 7 -10.82 9.11 -4.61
C GLN A 7 -10.89 10.33 -5.56
N THR A 8 -11.68 10.24 -6.63
CA THR A 8 -11.92 11.36 -7.55
C THR A 8 -12.54 12.55 -6.84
N MET A 9 -13.57 12.31 -6.01
CA MET A 9 -14.21 13.38 -5.22
C MET A 9 -13.21 14.11 -4.33
N MET A 10 -12.36 13.35 -3.61
CA MET A 10 -11.37 13.94 -2.69
C MET A 10 -10.24 14.64 -3.43
N ASN A 11 -9.60 13.95 -4.37
CA ASN A 11 -8.31 14.40 -4.94
C ASN A 11 -8.49 15.46 -6.05
N LEU A 12 -9.55 15.38 -6.84
CA LEU A 12 -9.80 16.34 -7.92
C LEU A 12 -10.76 17.46 -7.54
N HIS A 13 -11.73 17.18 -6.67
CA HIS A 13 -12.78 18.13 -6.37
C HIS A 13 -12.75 18.66 -4.93
N GLY A 14 -11.89 18.14 -4.05
CA GLY A 14 -11.83 18.54 -2.64
C GLY A 14 -13.11 18.25 -1.87
N ILE A 15 -13.90 17.26 -2.34
CA ILE A 15 -15.18 16.89 -1.76
C ILE A 15 -15.02 15.67 -0.87
N ARG A 16 -15.42 15.78 0.38
CA ARG A 16 -15.45 14.65 1.32
C ARG A 16 -16.69 13.79 1.03
N PRO A 17 -16.53 12.48 0.73
CA PRO A 17 -17.65 11.62 0.30
C PRO A 17 -18.62 11.23 1.40
N GLY A 18 -18.25 11.42 2.67
CA GLY A 18 -19.07 11.13 3.84
C GLY A 18 -18.35 11.51 5.14
N LYS A 19 -18.95 11.22 6.27
CA LYS A 19 -18.37 11.43 7.61
C LYS A 19 -17.95 10.12 8.26
N LYS A 20 -18.86 9.12 8.27
CA LYS A 20 -18.63 7.78 8.82
C LYS A 20 -18.77 6.74 7.71
N ILE A 21 -17.66 6.10 7.37
CA ILE A 21 -17.55 5.27 6.18
C ILE A 21 -17.17 3.84 6.57
N LEU A 22 -17.91 2.86 6.04
CA LEU A 22 -17.44 1.48 6.03
C LEU A 22 -16.80 1.19 4.68
N MET A 23 -15.58 0.65 4.68
CA MET A 23 -14.87 0.20 3.49
C MET A 23 -15.08 -1.30 3.30
N LEU A 24 -15.58 -1.72 2.14
CA LEU A 24 -15.66 -3.12 1.72
C LEU A 24 -14.57 -3.41 0.69
N GLY A 25 -13.68 -4.33 1.04
CA GLY A 25 -12.54 -4.77 0.23
C GLY A 25 -11.19 -4.34 0.82
N SER A 26 -10.31 -5.31 1.07
CA SER A 26 -8.97 -5.16 1.65
C SER A 26 -7.83 -5.24 0.63
N GLY A 27 -8.12 -5.14 -0.66
CA GLY A 27 -7.12 -4.98 -1.72
C GLY A 27 -6.41 -3.63 -1.63
N ASN A 28 -5.34 -3.42 -2.42
CA ASN A 28 -4.56 -2.17 -2.39
C ASN A 28 -5.43 -0.92 -2.53
N VAL A 29 -6.43 -0.93 -3.39
CA VAL A 29 -7.36 0.21 -3.58
C VAL A 29 -8.12 0.51 -2.28
N GLY A 30 -8.72 -0.51 -1.65
CA GLY A 30 -9.46 -0.34 -0.39
C GLY A 30 -8.58 0.22 0.73
N LEU A 31 -7.36 -0.31 0.85
CA LEU A 31 -6.39 0.13 1.85
C LEU A 31 -5.94 1.59 1.61
N VAL A 32 -5.53 1.92 0.38
CA VAL A 32 -5.05 3.27 0.05
C VAL A 32 -6.17 4.31 0.17
N VAL A 33 -7.36 4.00 -0.34
CA VAL A 33 -8.50 4.93 -0.26
C VAL A 33 -8.97 5.11 1.18
N SER A 34 -8.94 4.06 2.02
CA SER A 34 -9.22 4.21 3.46
C SER A 34 -8.27 5.21 4.13
N TYR A 35 -6.98 5.18 3.79
CA TYR A 35 -6.03 6.17 4.31
C TYR A 35 -6.33 7.58 3.83
N GLN A 36 -6.66 7.77 2.54
CA GLN A 36 -7.07 9.07 1.99
C GLN A 36 -8.35 9.61 2.61
N LEU A 37 -9.32 8.73 2.92
CA LEU A 37 -10.53 9.10 3.65
C LEU A 37 -10.21 9.64 5.06
N LEU A 38 -9.30 8.97 5.78
CA LEU A 38 -8.82 9.46 7.08
C LEU A 38 -8.13 10.83 6.95
N GLN A 39 -7.29 11.04 5.92
CA GLN A 39 -6.64 12.33 5.64
C GLN A 39 -7.67 13.43 5.32
N ALA A 40 -8.77 13.09 4.63
CA ALA A 40 -9.87 14.01 4.35
C ALA A 40 -10.75 14.30 5.58
N GLY A 41 -10.44 13.73 6.74
CA GLY A 41 -11.18 13.90 7.98
C GLY A 41 -12.48 13.08 8.06
N CYS A 42 -12.58 12.00 7.28
CA CYS A 42 -13.62 11.00 7.47
C CYS A 42 -13.21 10.02 8.58
N GLU A 43 -14.21 9.45 9.25
CA GLU A 43 -14.02 8.28 10.10
C GLU A 43 -14.20 7.01 9.26
N VAL A 44 -13.20 6.16 9.17
CA VAL A 44 -13.34 4.82 8.60
C VAL A 44 -13.64 3.86 9.75
N VAL A 45 -14.92 3.52 9.92
CA VAL A 45 -15.39 2.74 11.09
C VAL A 45 -14.97 1.29 11.05
N ALA A 46 -14.79 0.74 9.84
CA ALA A 46 -14.33 -0.63 9.62
C ALA A 46 -13.81 -0.80 8.19
N LEU A 47 -12.84 -1.70 8.04
CA LEU A 47 -12.47 -2.31 6.77
C LEU A 47 -12.92 -3.77 6.79
N VAL A 48 -13.72 -4.16 5.82
CA VAL A 48 -14.42 -5.45 5.77
C VAL A 48 -14.02 -6.19 4.50
N ASP A 49 -13.73 -7.48 4.60
CA ASP A 49 -13.46 -8.32 3.44
C ASP A 49 -13.97 -9.75 3.66
N ALA A 50 -14.59 -10.32 2.63
CA ALA A 50 -15.06 -11.70 2.64
C ALA A 50 -13.89 -12.70 2.63
N ALA A 51 -12.71 -12.31 2.16
CA ALA A 51 -11.51 -13.13 2.23
C ALA A 51 -11.05 -13.31 3.68
N PRO A 52 -10.45 -14.48 4.02
CA PRO A 52 -9.96 -14.74 5.39
C PRO A 52 -8.63 -14.03 5.69
N ARG A 53 -8.13 -13.23 4.77
CA ARG A 53 -6.87 -12.47 4.88
C ARG A 53 -6.92 -11.19 4.06
N VAL A 54 -6.12 -10.22 4.46
CA VAL A 54 -5.92 -8.98 3.71
C VAL A 54 -5.43 -9.28 2.28
N GLY A 55 -6.06 -8.70 1.29
CA GLY A 55 -5.76 -8.92 -0.12
C GLY A 55 -4.68 -8.00 -0.70
N GLY A 56 -4.38 -6.88 -0.05
CA GLY A 56 -3.38 -5.91 -0.48
C GLY A 56 -2.05 -6.02 0.27
N TYR A 57 -1.13 -5.08 -0.01
CA TYR A 57 0.17 -5.03 0.64
C TYR A 57 0.03 -4.75 2.15
N GLY A 58 0.75 -5.53 2.94
CA GLY A 58 0.73 -5.42 4.40
C GLY A 58 1.20 -4.07 4.93
N VAL A 59 2.10 -3.38 4.23
CA VAL A 59 2.51 -2.02 4.60
C VAL A 59 1.34 -1.02 4.55
N HIS A 60 0.40 -1.19 3.60
CA HIS A 60 -0.81 -0.37 3.55
C HIS A 60 -1.81 -0.78 4.62
N ALA A 61 -1.95 -2.08 4.91
CA ALA A 61 -2.78 -2.54 6.02
C ALA A 61 -2.26 -2.01 7.37
N ALA A 62 -0.96 -2.17 7.64
CA ALA A 62 -0.32 -1.65 8.86
C ALA A 62 -0.47 -0.12 9.00
N LYS A 63 -0.43 0.61 7.87
CA LYS A 63 -0.64 2.06 7.85
C LYS A 63 -2.02 2.47 8.38
N ILE A 64 -3.09 1.77 8.00
CA ILE A 64 -4.43 2.06 8.51
C ILE A 64 -4.72 1.42 9.88
N ALA A 65 -4.15 0.27 10.18
CA ALA A 65 -4.31 -0.36 11.49
C ALA A 65 -3.80 0.55 12.61
N ARG A 66 -2.60 1.16 12.46
CA ARG A 66 -2.06 2.11 13.46
C ARG A 66 -2.85 3.41 13.59
N CYS A 67 -3.68 3.77 12.57
CA CYS A 67 -4.65 4.86 12.68
C CYS A 67 -5.88 4.47 13.50
N GLY A 68 -6.06 3.18 13.84
CA GLY A 68 -7.13 2.64 14.67
C GLY A 68 -8.32 2.10 13.89
N VAL A 69 -8.19 1.83 12.58
CA VAL A 69 -9.26 1.21 11.79
C VAL A 69 -9.28 -0.31 12.04
N PRO A 70 -10.40 -0.87 12.52
CA PRO A 70 -10.52 -2.31 12.72
C PRO A 70 -10.73 -3.06 11.40
N PHE A 71 -10.16 -4.27 11.32
CA PHE A 71 -10.31 -5.19 10.19
C PHE A 71 -11.29 -6.30 10.55
N TYR A 72 -12.27 -6.55 9.67
CA TYR A 72 -13.22 -7.65 9.74
C TYR A 72 -13.06 -8.51 8.50
N LEU A 73 -12.20 -9.53 8.60
CA LEU A 73 -11.95 -10.52 7.54
C LEU A 73 -12.92 -11.68 7.67
N SER A 74 -13.15 -12.44 6.60
CA SER A 74 -14.24 -13.42 6.49
C SER A 74 -15.62 -12.80 6.75
N HIS A 75 -15.79 -11.50 6.54
CA HIS A 75 -17.05 -10.79 6.73
C HIS A 75 -17.47 -10.09 5.45
N THR A 76 -18.76 -9.95 5.24
CA THR A 76 -19.31 -9.09 4.18
C THR A 76 -20.57 -8.39 4.64
N ILE A 77 -21.08 -7.49 3.81
CA ILE A 77 -22.30 -6.75 4.09
C ILE A 77 -23.49 -7.70 3.95
N GLN A 78 -24.23 -7.87 5.04
CA GLN A 78 -25.49 -8.60 5.06
C GLN A 78 -26.66 -7.68 4.70
N LYS A 79 -26.68 -6.44 5.22
CA LYS A 79 -27.75 -5.49 5.02
C LYS A 79 -27.24 -4.04 5.08
N ALA A 80 -27.70 -3.21 4.18
CA ALA A 80 -27.60 -1.76 4.28
C ALA A 80 -28.95 -1.16 4.67
N GLU A 81 -28.94 -0.11 5.48
CA GLU A 81 -30.12 0.53 6.05
C GLU A 81 -30.22 1.98 5.60
N GLY A 82 -31.46 2.47 5.52
CA GLY A 82 -31.79 3.82 5.05
C GLY A 82 -32.80 3.78 3.90
N THR A 83 -33.46 4.92 3.66
CA THR A 83 -34.43 5.11 2.56
C THR A 83 -33.83 5.98 1.46
N ASP A 84 -33.60 7.25 1.75
CA ASP A 84 -33.03 8.21 0.79
C ASP A 84 -31.48 8.21 0.79
N HIS A 85 -30.88 7.84 1.91
CA HIS A 85 -29.45 7.73 2.10
C HIS A 85 -29.12 6.62 3.09
N VAL A 86 -27.87 6.15 3.09
CA VAL A 86 -27.40 5.14 4.04
C VAL A 86 -27.34 5.73 5.45
N THR A 87 -27.90 5.02 6.42
CA THR A 87 -27.86 5.38 7.84
C THR A 87 -27.18 4.33 8.70
N GLY A 88 -27.04 3.10 8.18
CA GLY A 88 -26.39 2.01 8.87
C GLY A 88 -26.07 0.85 7.95
N VAL A 89 -25.23 -0.05 8.45
CA VAL A 89 -24.85 -1.28 7.77
C VAL A 89 -24.63 -2.39 8.77
N THR A 90 -25.15 -3.57 8.47
CA THR A 90 -24.86 -4.80 9.21
C THR A 90 -23.95 -5.65 8.39
N ILE A 91 -22.82 -6.08 8.97
CA ILE A 91 -21.91 -7.09 8.43
C ILE A 91 -22.10 -8.39 9.18
N ALA A 92 -21.78 -9.51 8.54
CA ALA A 92 -21.70 -10.80 9.21
C ALA A 92 -20.57 -11.64 8.63
N GLU A 93 -20.10 -12.59 9.43
CA GLU A 93 -19.10 -13.57 8.99
C GLU A 93 -19.69 -14.49 7.92
N VAL A 94 -18.86 -14.89 6.95
CA VAL A 94 -19.22 -15.84 5.90
C VAL A 94 -18.26 -17.03 5.92
N ASP A 95 -18.81 -18.19 5.58
CA ASP A 95 -18.05 -19.41 5.38
C ASP A 95 -17.36 -19.44 4.00
N ALA A 96 -16.68 -20.55 3.68
CA ALA A 96 -16.00 -20.76 2.39
C ALA A 96 -16.95 -20.79 1.17
N HIS A 97 -18.26 -20.91 1.39
CA HIS A 97 -19.31 -20.90 0.38
C HIS A 97 -20.09 -19.58 0.35
N PHE A 98 -19.58 -18.53 1.01
CA PHE A 98 -20.22 -17.22 1.17
C PHE A 98 -21.60 -17.27 1.85
N GLN A 99 -21.85 -18.30 2.69
CA GLN A 99 -23.05 -18.35 3.50
C GLN A 99 -22.82 -17.62 4.82
N PHE A 100 -23.78 -16.79 5.23
CA PHE A 100 -23.69 -16.07 6.49
C PHE A 100 -23.74 -17.01 7.69
N ILE A 101 -22.85 -16.78 8.65
CA ILE A 101 -22.82 -17.51 9.92
C ILE A 101 -23.71 -16.76 10.92
N PRO A 102 -24.84 -17.37 11.37
CA PRO A 102 -25.76 -16.72 12.29
C PRO A 102 -25.11 -16.39 13.63
N GLY A 103 -25.46 -15.23 14.20
CA GLY A 103 -24.96 -14.77 15.50
C GLY A 103 -23.62 -14.04 15.43
N THR A 104 -23.10 -13.80 14.22
CA THR A 104 -21.86 -13.04 13.99
C THR A 104 -22.13 -11.60 13.53
N GLU A 105 -23.38 -11.19 13.46
CA GLU A 105 -23.80 -9.90 12.96
C GLU A 105 -23.22 -8.76 13.80
N LYS A 106 -22.74 -7.72 13.10
CA LYS A 106 -22.22 -6.48 13.69
C LYS A 106 -22.84 -5.29 12.96
N HIS A 107 -23.43 -4.39 13.72
CA HIS A 107 -24.05 -3.19 13.18
C HIS A 107 -23.12 -1.97 13.34
N PHE A 108 -23.07 -1.13 12.30
CA PHE A 108 -22.35 0.15 12.30
C PHE A 108 -23.26 1.26 11.79
N GLU A 109 -23.27 2.38 12.53
CA GLU A 109 -23.87 3.62 12.05
C GLU A 109 -22.91 4.28 11.05
N VAL A 110 -23.33 4.39 9.80
CA VAL A 110 -22.54 4.95 8.70
C VAL A 110 -23.42 5.78 7.79
N ASP A 111 -22.85 6.83 7.21
CA ASP A 111 -23.50 7.62 6.16
C ASP A 111 -23.01 7.23 4.76
N THR A 112 -22.00 6.41 4.68
CA THR A 112 -21.40 5.99 3.40
C THR A 112 -20.87 4.57 3.48
N ILE A 113 -21.15 3.78 2.45
CA ILE A 113 -20.48 2.49 2.17
C ILE A 113 -19.58 2.68 0.95
N CYS A 114 -18.29 2.42 1.10
CA CYS A 114 -17.29 2.53 0.05
C CYS A 114 -16.86 1.13 -0.43
N LEU A 115 -16.89 0.89 -1.75
CA LEU A 115 -16.69 -0.43 -2.34
C LEU A 115 -15.36 -0.48 -3.09
N ALA A 116 -14.50 -1.43 -2.73
CA ALA A 116 -13.21 -1.72 -3.35
C ALA A 116 -13.09 -3.22 -3.67
N VAL A 117 -14.12 -3.80 -4.28
CA VAL A 117 -14.30 -5.25 -4.46
C VAL A 117 -13.89 -5.76 -5.85
N GLY A 118 -12.99 -5.09 -6.49
CA GLY A 118 -12.41 -5.48 -7.78
C GLY A 118 -12.31 -4.34 -8.77
N LEU A 119 -11.49 -4.55 -9.78
CA LEU A 119 -11.27 -3.67 -10.92
C LEU A 119 -11.64 -4.44 -12.19
N SER A 120 -12.10 -3.73 -13.20
CA SER A 120 -12.39 -4.30 -14.52
C SER A 120 -11.69 -3.49 -15.61
N PRO A 121 -11.10 -4.14 -16.63
CA PRO A 121 -10.48 -3.45 -17.74
C PRO A 121 -11.46 -2.54 -18.48
N MET A 122 -11.07 -1.29 -18.74
CA MET A 122 -11.90 -0.37 -19.55
C MET A 122 -11.65 -0.59 -21.05
N SER A 123 -12.09 -1.74 -21.56
CA SER A 123 -11.80 -2.21 -22.92
C SER A 123 -12.85 -1.84 -23.97
N GLN A 124 -13.81 -0.96 -23.64
CA GLN A 124 -14.93 -0.60 -24.54
C GLN A 124 -14.47 0.00 -25.88
N LEU A 125 -13.45 0.88 -25.87
CA LEU A 125 -12.93 1.48 -27.11
C LEU A 125 -12.33 0.43 -28.04
N LEU A 126 -11.61 -0.55 -27.52
CA LEU A 126 -11.04 -1.65 -28.30
C LEU A 126 -12.13 -2.53 -28.91
N LYS A 127 -13.19 -2.80 -28.14
CA LYS A 127 -14.36 -3.51 -28.64
C LYS A 127 -15.06 -2.73 -29.76
N MET A 128 -15.23 -1.42 -29.61
CA MET A 128 -15.80 -0.55 -30.64
C MET A 128 -14.92 -0.49 -31.89
N ALA A 129 -13.60 -0.56 -31.75
CA ALA A 129 -12.65 -0.61 -32.85
C ALA A 129 -12.62 -1.98 -33.58
N GLY A 130 -13.42 -2.96 -33.13
CA GLY A 130 -13.49 -4.29 -33.74
C GLY A 130 -12.38 -5.25 -33.31
N CYS A 131 -11.63 -4.94 -32.25
CA CYS A 131 -10.62 -5.84 -31.72
C CYS A 131 -11.27 -7.14 -31.20
N LYS A 132 -10.61 -8.27 -31.42
CA LYS A 132 -11.03 -9.55 -30.82
C LYS A 132 -10.80 -9.49 -29.30
N MET A 133 -11.82 -9.88 -28.55
CA MET A 133 -11.83 -9.86 -27.10
C MET A 133 -11.90 -11.27 -26.54
N GLU A 134 -11.32 -11.49 -25.37
CA GLU A 134 -11.51 -12.71 -24.56
C GLU A 134 -12.06 -12.35 -23.18
N ASP A 135 -12.81 -13.27 -22.59
CA ASP A 135 -13.21 -13.15 -21.18
C ASP A 135 -12.19 -13.90 -20.32
N ASN A 136 -11.42 -13.13 -19.55
CA ASN A 136 -10.36 -13.66 -18.71
C ASN A 136 -10.51 -13.16 -17.25
N PRO A 137 -11.22 -13.91 -16.40
CA PRO A 137 -11.46 -13.52 -15.00
C PRO A 137 -10.19 -13.20 -14.23
N LYS A 138 -9.08 -13.87 -14.55
CA LYS A 138 -7.79 -13.65 -13.91
C LYS A 138 -7.13 -12.32 -14.32
N ARG A 139 -7.53 -11.75 -15.44
CA ARG A 139 -7.12 -10.41 -15.89
C ARG A 139 -8.15 -9.32 -15.55
N GLY A 140 -9.19 -9.66 -14.79
CA GLY A 140 -10.24 -8.74 -14.35
C GLY A 140 -11.48 -8.71 -15.28
N GLY A 141 -11.57 -9.58 -16.27
CA GLY A 141 -12.72 -9.71 -17.17
C GLY A 141 -12.38 -9.62 -18.65
N GLN A 142 -13.12 -8.80 -19.39
CA GLN A 142 -12.97 -8.65 -20.86
C GLN A 142 -11.69 -7.89 -21.22
N VAL A 143 -10.75 -8.58 -21.91
CA VAL A 143 -9.48 -8.02 -22.38
C VAL A 143 -9.29 -8.26 -23.87
N PRO A 144 -8.52 -7.42 -24.60
CA PRO A 144 -8.18 -7.67 -25.99
C PRO A 144 -7.21 -8.84 -26.12
N ILE A 145 -7.31 -9.57 -27.23
CA ILE A 145 -6.29 -10.52 -27.64
C ILE A 145 -5.18 -9.74 -28.33
N CYS A 146 -3.98 -9.74 -27.73
CA CYS A 146 -2.80 -9.02 -28.20
C CYS A 146 -1.64 -10.00 -28.45
N ASP A 147 -0.71 -9.57 -29.30
CA ASP A 147 0.60 -10.20 -29.44
C ASP A 147 1.54 -9.86 -28.26
N ALA A 148 2.80 -10.26 -28.34
CA ALA A 148 3.81 -10.02 -27.31
C ALA A 148 4.12 -8.53 -27.10
N TYR A 149 3.82 -7.69 -28.06
CA TYR A 149 4.12 -6.24 -28.04
C TYR A 149 2.89 -5.37 -27.73
N GLY A 150 1.74 -6.00 -27.50
CA GLY A 150 0.49 -5.31 -27.23
C GLY A 150 -0.32 -4.95 -28.47
N GLU A 151 0.09 -5.36 -29.70
CA GLU A 151 -0.72 -5.15 -30.89
C GLU A 151 -1.95 -6.07 -30.87
N THR A 152 -3.12 -5.47 -31.10
CA THR A 152 -4.40 -6.18 -31.07
C THR A 152 -4.64 -6.93 -32.39
N SER A 153 -5.78 -7.61 -32.48
CA SER A 153 -6.21 -8.25 -33.75
C SER A 153 -6.50 -7.25 -34.88
N VAL A 154 -6.54 -5.95 -34.60
CA VAL A 154 -6.69 -4.87 -35.58
C VAL A 154 -5.34 -4.21 -35.77
N PRO A 155 -4.71 -4.32 -36.97
CA PRO A 155 -3.38 -3.76 -37.21
C PRO A 155 -3.28 -2.27 -36.86
N GLY A 156 -2.20 -1.87 -36.18
CA GLY A 156 -1.96 -0.50 -35.76
C GLY A 156 -2.68 -0.05 -34.49
N ILE A 157 -3.49 -0.94 -33.87
CA ILE A 157 -4.11 -0.68 -32.57
C ILE A 157 -3.38 -1.50 -31.50
N PHE A 158 -2.81 -0.80 -30.53
CA PHE A 158 -2.07 -1.37 -29.41
C PHE A 158 -2.81 -1.16 -28.08
N ALA A 159 -2.63 -2.09 -27.14
CA ALA A 159 -3.19 -2.05 -25.81
C ALA A 159 -2.12 -2.42 -24.76
N ALA A 160 -1.94 -1.56 -23.77
CA ALA A 160 -0.99 -1.78 -22.68
C ALA A 160 -1.57 -1.34 -21.34
N GLY A 161 -1.11 -1.93 -20.25
CA GLY A 161 -1.59 -1.66 -18.91
C GLY A 161 -2.94 -2.30 -18.61
N ASP A 162 -3.71 -1.73 -17.68
CA ASP A 162 -4.95 -2.29 -17.13
C ASP A 162 -6.00 -2.67 -18.19
N VAL A 163 -6.00 -2.01 -19.33
CA VAL A 163 -6.90 -2.34 -20.46
C VAL A 163 -6.65 -3.74 -21.03
N SER A 164 -5.40 -4.22 -20.92
CA SER A 164 -4.97 -5.56 -21.35
C SER A 164 -4.97 -6.57 -20.17
N GLY A 165 -5.35 -6.11 -18.98
CA GLY A 165 -5.52 -6.89 -17.74
C GLY A 165 -4.97 -6.15 -16.55
N ILE A 166 -5.74 -6.16 -15.47
CA ILE A 166 -5.43 -5.41 -14.24
C ILE A 166 -4.12 -5.87 -13.61
N GLU A 167 -3.21 -4.91 -13.39
CA GLU A 167 -1.90 -5.12 -12.77
C GLU A 167 -1.42 -3.84 -12.07
N GLU A 168 -0.17 -3.79 -11.64
CA GLU A 168 0.44 -2.61 -11.00
C GLU A 168 0.84 -1.52 -12.02
N ALA A 169 0.85 -0.27 -11.58
CA ALA A 169 1.17 0.87 -12.45
C ALA A 169 2.58 0.79 -13.08
N SER A 170 3.56 0.26 -12.35
CA SER A 170 4.92 0.04 -12.85
C SER A 170 4.98 -0.96 -14.00
N SER A 171 4.21 -2.04 -13.93
CA SER A 171 4.06 -3.00 -15.04
C SER A 171 3.41 -2.33 -16.25
N ALA A 172 2.34 -1.56 -16.03
CA ALA A 172 1.65 -0.82 -17.10
C ALA A 172 2.58 0.17 -17.83
N MET A 173 3.47 0.85 -17.09
CA MET A 173 4.48 1.74 -17.70
C MET A 173 5.45 0.99 -18.61
N ILE A 174 5.89 -0.19 -18.21
CA ILE A 174 6.84 -0.99 -19.02
C ILE A 174 6.13 -1.59 -20.24
N GLU A 175 4.91 -2.10 -20.08
CA GLU A 175 4.09 -2.55 -21.21
C GLU A 175 3.90 -1.43 -22.23
N GLY A 176 3.61 -0.21 -21.78
CA GLY A 176 3.51 0.96 -22.64
C GLY A 176 4.80 1.30 -23.38
N ARG A 177 5.97 1.10 -22.74
CA ARG A 177 7.29 1.27 -23.41
C ARG A 177 7.51 0.21 -24.48
N ILE A 178 7.21 -1.06 -24.19
CA ILE A 178 7.32 -2.16 -25.15
C ILE A 178 6.46 -1.88 -26.38
N SER A 179 5.19 -1.50 -26.17
CA SER A 179 4.29 -1.13 -27.27
C SER A 179 4.80 0.07 -28.04
N GLY A 180 5.30 1.11 -27.37
CA GLY A 180 5.88 2.30 -27.99
C GLY A 180 7.10 1.99 -28.87
N ILE A 181 7.99 1.11 -28.42
CA ILE A 181 9.16 0.64 -29.19
C ILE A 181 8.70 -0.13 -30.42
N ALA A 182 7.74 -1.04 -30.28
CA ALA A 182 7.19 -1.80 -31.40
C ALA A 182 6.51 -0.89 -32.44
N ILE A 183 5.76 0.11 -32.00
CA ILE A 183 5.14 1.12 -32.87
C ILE A 183 6.21 1.92 -33.60
N ALA A 184 7.25 2.42 -32.91
CA ALA A 184 8.31 3.18 -33.52
C ALA A 184 9.05 2.40 -34.62
N ALA A 185 9.32 1.12 -34.38
CA ALA A 185 9.94 0.24 -35.39
C ALA A 185 9.00 -0.01 -36.58
N SER A 186 7.71 -0.24 -36.35
CA SER A 186 6.72 -0.45 -37.42
C SER A 186 6.58 0.77 -38.36
N LEU A 187 6.86 1.96 -37.83
CA LEU A 187 6.84 3.22 -38.55
C LEU A 187 8.21 3.60 -39.18
N GLY A 188 9.24 2.76 -39.03
CA GLY A 188 10.56 2.95 -39.59
C GLY A 188 11.46 3.95 -38.80
N PHE A 189 11.12 4.25 -37.53
CA PHE A 189 11.94 5.11 -36.66
C PHE A 189 13.02 4.36 -35.89
N LEU A 190 12.97 3.03 -35.86
CA LEU A 190 13.95 2.17 -35.20
C LEU A 190 14.31 0.98 -36.12
N GLU A 191 15.60 0.64 -36.12
CA GLU A 191 16.08 -0.57 -36.77
C GLU A 191 15.66 -1.82 -35.95
N GLU A 192 15.48 -2.97 -36.62
CA GLU A 192 15.00 -4.19 -35.96
C GLU A 192 15.94 -4.67 -34.86
N SER A 193 17.27 -4.51 -35.02
CA SER A 193 18.25 -4.86 -33.98
C SER A 193 18.11 -4.00 -32.73
N GLU A 194 17.90 -2.69 -32.90
CA GLU A 194 17.68 -1.76 -31.81
C GLU A 194 16.36 -2.01 -31.08
N LYS A 195 15.30 -2.31 -31.82
CA LYS A 195 14.01 -2.75 -31.27
C LYS A 195 14.18 -3.96 -30.37
N GLN A 196 14.86 -5.01 -30.86
CA GLN A 196 15.06 -6.24 -30.12
C GLN A 196 15.83 -6.02 -28.81
N GLU A 197 16.89 -5.22 -28.83
CA GLU A 197 17.68 -4.87 -27.65
C GLU A 197 16.83 -4.13 -26.60
N GLN A 198 16.12 -3.08 -27.03
CA GLN A 198 15.28 -2.28 -26.13
C GLN A 198 14.11 -3.08 -25.56
N ILE A 199 13.46 -3.92 -26.36
CA ILE A 199 12.36 -4.78 -25.88
C ILE A 199 12.90 -5.79 -24.86
N ALA A 200 14.00 -6.49 -25.14
CA ALA A 200 14.59 -7.46 -24.21
C ALA A 200 14.91 -6.83 -22.85
N ALA A 201 15.45 -5.61 -22.83
CA ALA A 201 15.70 -4.88 -21.57
C ALA A 201 14.43 -4.58 -20.79
N ASN A 202 13.35 -4.17 -21.47
CA ASN A 202 12.07 -3.91 -20.84
C ASN A 202 11.36 -5.18 -20.37
N GLU A 203 11.42 -6.28 -21.14
CA GLU A 203 10.89 -7.58 -20.74
C GLU A 203 11.58 -8.11 -19.48
N ALA A 204 12.91 -8.00 -19.39
CA ALA A 204 13.66 -8.38 -18.19
C ALA A 204 13.24 -7.56 -16.97
N ALA A 205 13.02 -6.25 -17.12
CA ALA A 205 12.52 -5.39 -16.06
C ALA A 205 11.08 -5.78 -15.65
N LEU A 206 10.20 -6.08 -16.61
CA LEU A 206 8.83 -6.51 -16.37
C LEU A 206 8.77 -7.87 -15.64
N GLU A 207 9.63 -8.83 -16.04
CA GLU A 207 9.75 -10.12 -15.36
C GLU A 207 10.18 -9.93 -13.90
N THR A 208 11.12 -9.01 -13.64
CA THR A 208 11.56 -8.67 -12.29
C THR A 208 10.42 -8.10 -11.44
N LEU A 209 9.59 -7.20 -11.98
CA LEU A 209 8.44 -6.62 -11.27
C LEU A 209 7.33 -7.66 -11.00
N ARG A 210 7.21 -8.67 -11.85
CA ARG A 210 6.20 -9.75 -11.73
C ARG A 210 6.64 -10.89 -10.80
N GLN A 211 7.63 -10.66 -9.95
CA GLN A 211 8.09 -11.61 -8.93
C GLN A 211 7.42 -11.35 -7.58
N GLY A 212 7.63 -12.28 -6.65
CA GLY A 212 7.16 -12.17 -5.27
C GLY A 212 5.74 -12.70 -5.06
N MET A 213 5.27 -12.56 -3.82
CA MET A 213 4.00 -13.15 -3.37
C MET A 213 2.75 -12.52 -4.00
N PHE A 214 2.87 -11.34 -4.58
CA PHE A 214 1.80 -10.63 -5.28
C PHE A 214 1.91 -10.74 -6.80
N ALA A 215 2.81 -11.60 -7.30
CA ALA A 215 2.98 -11.82 -8.74
C ALA A 215 1.65 -12.19 -9.40
N PRO A 216 1.29 -11.55 -10.52
CA PRO A 216 0.06 -11.85 -11.22
C PRO A 216 0.08 -13.27 -11.77
N CYS A 217 -0.92 -14.06 -11.46
CA CYS A 217 -0.99 -15.50 -11.74
C CYS A 217 -0.93 -15.87 -13.23
N ASN A 218 -0.88 -14.91 -14.17
CA ASN A 218 -1.09 -15.19 -15.60
C ASN A 218 -0.28 -14.40 -16.60
N ARG A 219 0.64 -13.54 -16.16
CA ARG A 219 1.41 -12.67 -17.06
C ARG A 219 2.91 -12.90 -17.01
N GLY A 220 3.37 -13.91 -16.42
CA GLY A 220 4.78 -14.26 -16.35
C GLY A 220 4.94 -15.74 -16.09
N LYS A 221 6.15 -16.24 -16.24
CA LYS A 221 6.53 -17.55 -15.72
C LYS A 221 6.25 -17.52 -14.22
N LEU A 222 5.61 -18.56 -13.69
CA LEU A 222 5.51 -18.79 -12.25
C LEU A 222 6.94 -18.79 -11.69
N VAL A 223 7.32 -17.69 -11.07
CA VAL A 223 8.56 -17.63 -10.33
C VAL A 223 8.32 -18.39 -9.03
N GLU A 224 9.22 -19.30 -8.68
CA GLU A 224 9.17 -20.04 -7.44
C GLU A 224 8.99 -19.05 -6.28
N LYS A 225 7.96 -19.28 -5.47
CA LYS A 225 7.71 -18.48 -4.27
C LYS A 225 8.91 -18.64 -3.36
N THR A 226 9.67 -17.59 -3.14
CA THR A 226 10.68 -17.58 -2.09
C THR A 226 9.94 -17.68 -0.75
N GLU A 227 10.10 -18.78 -0.05
CA GLU A 227 9.35 -19.10 1.17
C GLU A 227 9.74 -18.23 2.39
N GLU A 228 10.85 -17.50 2.30
CA GLU A 228 11.29 -16.62 3.38
C GLU A 228 10.33 -15.46 3.62
N GLY A 229 9.74 -15.43 4.81
CA GLY A 229 8.85 -14.36 5.28
C GLY A 229 7.36 -14.68 5.27
N ILE A 230 6.91 -15.77 4.63
CA ILE A 230 5.47 -16.09 4.47
C ILE A 230 4.82 -16.46 5.81
N ASP A 231 5.46 -17.29 6.63
CA ASP A 231 4.88 -17.75 7.90
C ASP A 231 4.77 -16.65 8.96
N THR A 232 5.76 -15.76 9.01
CA THR A 232 5.79 -14.68 9.99
C THR A 232 4.83 -13.54 9.61
N ALA A 233 4.54 -13.36 8.32
CA ALA A 233 3.57 -12.38 7.84
C ALA A 233 2.10 -12.83 7.99
N MET A 234 1.83 -14.05 8.45
CA MET A 234 0.46 -14.58 8.56
C MET A 234 -0.42 -13.76 9.52
N HIS A 235 0.14 -13.24 10.63
CA HIS A 235 -0.59 -12.36 11.54
C HIS A 235 -0.90 -11.02 10.87
N LEU A 236 0.06 -10.43 10.16
CA LEU A 236 -0.15 -9.21 9.37
C LEU A 236 -1.33 -9.34 8.39
N LEU A 237 -1.43 -10.48 7.71
CA LEU A 237 -2.51 -10.73 6.75
C LEU A 237 -3.87 -10.98 7.41
N LYS A 238 -3.91 -11.34 8.70
CA LYS A 238 -5.14 -11.57 9.47
C LYS A 238 -5.63 -10.34 10.24
N SER A 239 -4.70 -9.54 10.78
CA SER A 239 -5.01 -8.41 11.67
C SER A 239 -4.68 -7.04 11.07
N GLY A 240 -3.98 -7.01 9.94
CA GLY A 240 -3.47 -5.78 9.32
C GLY A 240 -2.17 -5.25 9.92
N TYR A 241 -1.65 -5.84 10.99
CA TYR A 241 -0.39 -5.42 11.63
C TYR A 241 0.34 -6.59 12.28
N LEU A 242 1.63 -6.40 12.59
CA LEU A 242 2.45 -7.32 13.37
C LEU A 242 2.60 -6.86 14.82
N THR A 243 2.80 -7.81 15.73
CA THR A 243 3.22 -7.53 17.10
C THR A 243 4.68 -7.06 17.13
N GLU A 244 5.10 -6.51 18.27
CA GLU A 244 6.50 -6.09 18.47
C GLU A 244 7.46 -7.28 18.32
N GLU A 245 7.15 -8.42 18.94
CA GLU A 245 7.96 -9.64 18.88
C GLU A 245 8.08 -10.23 17.47
N GLU A 246 7.01 -10.10 16.66
CA GLU A 246 7.00 -10.58 15.29
C GLU A 246 7.85 -9.69 14.37
N VAL A 247 7.74 -8.37 14.52
CA VAL A 247 8.45 -7.42 13.66
C VAL A 247 9.96 -7.43 13.92
N GLU A 248 10.41 -7.72 15.14
CA GLU A 248 11.84 -7.79 15.50
C GLU A 248 12.62 -8.89 14.78
N LYS A 249 11.94 -9.86 14.16
CA LYS A 249 12.55 -10.95 13.40
C LYS A 249 13.02 -10.53 12.00
N PHE A 250 12.63 -9.34 11.54
CA PHE A 250 12.93 -8.89 10.19
C PHE A 250 14.23 -8.07 10.09
N PRO A 251 14.98 -8.18 8.98
CA PRO A 251 16.32 -7.58 8.83
C PRO A 251 16.31 -6.05 8.81
N GLY A 252 15.16 -5.43 8.55
CA GLY A 252 14.96 -3.98 8.61
C GLY A 252 14.74 -3.43 10.01
N VAL A 253 14.54 -4.30 11.02
CA VAL A 253 14.27 -3.90 12.40
C VAL A 253 15.49 -4.13 13.26
N THR A 254 16.13 -3.05 13.64
CA THR A 254 17.35 -3.06 14.45
C THR A 254 17.17 -2.19 15.69
N ARG A 255 18.04 -2.37 16.70
CA ARG A 255 18.09 -1.53 17.89
C ARG A 255 19.41 -0.80 17.98
N ASN A 256 19.39 0.46 18.32
CA ASN A 256 20.58 1.28 18.51
C ASN A 256 20.26 2.49 19.41
N LYS A 257 21.19 2.87 20.28
CA LYS A 257 21.08 4.08 21.11
C LYS A 257 21.07 5.36 20.27
N LYS A 258 21.86 5.38 19.17
CA LYS A 258 21.86 6.48 18.21
C LYS A 258 20.66 6.40 17.28
N ILE A 259 20.37 7.52 16.60
CA ILE A 259 19.30 7.56 15.59
C ILE A 259 19.57 6.58 14.45
N HIS A 260 18.58 5.75 14.13
CA HIS A 260 18.68 4.73 13.08
C HIS A 260 17.29 4.47 12.46
N PRO A 261 17.23 3.95 11.22
CA PRO A 261 15.97 3.55 10.62
C PRO A 261 15.50 2.20 11.18
N VAL A 262 14.21 2.12 11.49
CA VAL A 262 13.49 0.88 11.77
C VAL A 262 12.50 0.67 10.64
N ILE A 263 12.66 -0.42 9.88
CA ILE A 263 11.92 -0.69 8.64
C ILE A 263 10.98 -1.87 8.86
N GLU A 264 9.69 -1.59 8.91
CA GLU A 264 8.63 -2.59 9.11
C GLU A 264 7.98 -3.03 7.77
N CYS A 265 8.79 -3.07 6.72
CA CYS A 265 8.42 -3.65 5.43
C CYS A 265 8.81 -5.14 5.43
N VAL A 266 7.80 -6.01 5.62
CA VAL A 266 7.99 -7.42 5.99
C VAL A 266 7.49 -8.39 4.92
N GLN A 267 7.13 -7.87 3.75
CA GLN A 267 6.68 -8.67 2.61
C GLN A 267 7.59 -8.47 1.41
N ASN A 268 7.74 -9.53 0.62
CA ASN A 268 8.52 -9.52 -0.62
C ASN A 268 7.75 -8.80 -1.74
N ILE A 269 7.78 -7.46 -1.72
CA ILE A 269 7.15 -6.60 -2.73
C ILE A 269 8.21 -5.96 -3.62
N PRO A 270 7.97 -5.78 -4.94
CA PRO A 270 8.95 -5.17 -5.86
C PRO A 270 9.04 -3.65 -5.64
N CYS A 271 9.87 -3.24 -4.66
CA CYS A 271 9.95 -1.83 -4.22
C CYS A 271 11.32 -1.52 -3.61
N ASN A 272 11.95 -0.39 -4.00
CA ASN A 272 13.27 0.03 -3.52
C ASN A 272 13.47 1.51 -3.21
N PRO A 273 12.48 2.42 -3.24
CA PRO A 273 12.72 3.86 -3.03
C PRO A 273 13.47 4.20 -1.75
N CYS A 274 13.32 3.41 -0.69
CA CYS A 274 14.01 3.64 0.59
C CYS A 274 15.54 3.46 0.46
N GLN A 275 16.01 2.51 -0.35
CA GLN A 275 17.44 2.32 -0.65
C GLN A 275 17.98 3.51 -1.45
N ASP A 276 17.28 3.90 -2.52
CA ASP A 276 17.72 4.95 -3.44
C ASP A 276 17.72 6.33 -2.76
N ALA A 277 16.78 6.56 -1.83
CA ALA A 277 16.70 7.82 -1.08
C ALA A 277 17.76 7.95 0.02
N CYS A 278 18.45 6.88 0.40
CA CYS A 278 19.40 6.94 1.51
C CYS A 278 20.77 7.46 1.06
N PRO A 279 21.19 8.71 1.39
CA PRO A 279 22.46 9.27 0.94
C PRO A 279 23.68 8.62 1.58
N LYS A 280 23.48 7.85 2.66
CA LYS A 280 24.52 7.10 3.34
C LYS A 280 24.52 5.61 2.95
N HIS A 281 23.55 5.17 2.14
CA HIS A 281 23.41 3.77 1.73
C HIS A 281 23.32 2.78 2.90
N CYS A 282 22.76 3.21 4.05
CA CYS A 282 22.56 2.32 5.19
C CYS A 282 21.31 1.42 5.05
N ILE A 283 20.50 1.59 3.99
CA ILE A 283 19.40 0.69 3.66
C ILE A 283 19.76 -0.07 2.40
N LYS A 284 19.64 -1.38 2.43
CA LYS A 284 19.95 -2.26 1.31
C LYS A 284 18.78 -3.19 1.01
N ILE A 285 18.43 -3.26 -0.27
CA ILE A 285 17.58 -4.30 -0.83
C ILE A 285 18.55 -5.33 -1.42
N GLY A 286 18.30 -6.61 -1.23
CA GLY A 286 19.18 -7.67 -1.71
C GLY A 286 19.32 -7.72 -3.25
N SER A 287 19.75 -8.86 -3.77
CA SER A 287 19.99 -9.04 -5.23
C SER A 287 18.71 -8.95 -6.09
N HIS A 288 17.53 -9.09 -5.48
CA HIS A 288 16.24 -9.01 -6.15
C HIS A 288 15.43 -7.84 -5.60
N ILE A 289 14.70 -7.14 -6.47
CA ILE A 289 13.86 -6.00 -6.07
C ILE A 289 12.78 -6.37 -5.03
N THR A 290 12.45 -7.66 -4.91
CA THR A 290 11.52 -8.22 -3.93
C THR A 290 12.19 -8.64 -2.62
N ALA A 291 13.51 -8.49 -2.48
CA ALA A 291 14.18 -8.81 -1.22
C ALA A 291 13.72 -7.87 -0.10
N LEU A 292 13.70 -8.38 1.13
CA LEU A 292 13.36 -7.57 2.29
C LEU A 292 14.43 -6.50 2.53
N PRO A 293 14.04 -5.26 2.87
CA PRO A 293 14.99 -4.21 3.20
C PRO A 293 15.74 -4.55 4.50
N ALA A 294 17.05 -4.40 4.46
CA ALA A 294 17.94 -4.58 5.60
C ALA A 294 18.63 -3.26 5.97
N VAL A 295 18.93 -3.09 7.26
CA VAL A 295 19.71 -1.95 7.76
C VAL A 295 21.15 -2.39 7.97
N ASP A 296 22.09 -1.73 7.28
CA ASP A 296 23.50 -1.91 7.50
C ASP A 296 23.93 -1.19 8.79
N GLN A 297 24.20 -1.96 9.84
CA GLN A 297 24.53 -1.44 11.15
C GLN A 297 25.95 -0.85 11.25
N GLU A 298 26.82 -1.13 10.27
CA GLU A 298 28.17 -0.55 10.21
C GLU A 298 28.14 0.89 9.64
N VAL A 299 27.05 1.28 9.01
CA VAL A 299 26.87 2.59 8.41
C VAL A 299 26.03 3.49 9.33
N GLU A 300 26.63 4.59 9.82
CA GLU A 300 25.96 5.52 10.70
C GLU A 300 24.86 6.31 9.97
N CYS A 301 23.63 6.21 10.47
CA CYS A 301 22.49 6.99 9.99
C CYS A 301 22.61 8.45 10.47
N ILE A 302 22.39 9.40 9.56
CA ILE A 302 22.44 10.85 9.88
C ILE A 302 21.06 11.45 10.25
N GLY A 303 20.01 10.64 10.33
CA GLY A 303 18.68 11.10 10.73
C GLY A 303 18.01 12.07 9.73
N CYS A 304 18.38 12.05 8.45
CA CYS A 304 17.85 13.00 7.45
C CYS A 304 16.35 12.81 7.17
N GLY A 305 15.83 11.57 7.27
CA GLY A 305 14.43 11.22 7.10
C GLY A 305 13.99 11.01 5.65
N LEU A 306 14.88 11.09 4.66
CA LEU A 306 14.52 10.87 3.25
C LEU A 306 13.92 9.48 3.01
N CYS A 307 14.43 8.43 3.65
CA CYS A 307 13.87 7.10 3.54
C CYS A 307 12.44 7.00 4.13
N VAL A 308 12.16 7.78 5.19
CA VAL A 308 10.82 7.83 5.81
C VAL A 308 9.82 8.44 4.84
N SER A 309 10.15 9.58 4.24
CA SER A 309 9.27 10.29 3.31
C SER A 309 9.12 9.59 1.96
N SER A 310 10.16 8.86 1.50
CA SER A 310 10.11 8.15 0.22
C SER A 310 9.34 6.83 0.27
N CYS A 311 8.96 6.36 1.47
CA CYS A 311 8.22 5.11 1.63
C CYS A 311 6.72 5.33 1.49
N SER A 312 6.12 4.98 0.35
CA SER A 312 4.67 5.08 0.12
C SER A 312 3.84 4.21 1.09
N GLY A 313 4.43 3.11 1.58
CA GLY A 313 3.85 2.26 2.62
C GLY A 313 3.94 2.88 4.02
N GLN A 314 4.74 3.96 4.20
CA GLN A 314 5.01 4.58 5.50
C GLN A 314 5.48 3.57 6.56
N ALA A 315 6.29 2.60 6.13
CA ALA A 315 6.76 1.49 6.97
C ALA A 315 8.14 1.76 7.58
N ILE A 316 8.65 3.00 7.50
CA ILE A 316 9.97 3.38 8.01
C ILE A 316 9.82 4.46 9.08
N PHE A 317 10.52 4.25 10.17
CA PHE A 317 10.59 5.15 11.32
C PHE A 317 12.04 5.42 11.64
N LEU A 318 12.39 6.63 12.09
CA LEU A 318 13.69 6.85 12.71
C LEU A 318 13.53 6.75 14.22
N VAL A 319 14.30 5.90 14.84
CA VAL A 319 14.26 5.65 16.27
C VAL A 319 15.59 6.03 16.89
N GLN A 320 15.53 6.66 18.06
CA GLN A 320 16.67 6.93 18.93
C GLN A 320 16.27 6.52 20.33
N GLU A 321 16.89 5.45 20.87
CA GLU A 321 16.48 4.88 22.15
C GLU A 321 16.88 5.75 23.34
N GLU A 322 17.91 6.57 23.21
CA GLU A 322 18.35 7.53 24.25
C GLU A 322 18.38 8.95 23.67
N CYS A 323 17.74 9.91 24.31
CA CYS A 323 17.84 11.33 23.98
C CYS A 323 18.45 12.13 25.14
N ASP A 324 18.55 13.47 25.02
CA ASP A 324 19.17 14.33 26.06
C ASP A 324 18.45 14.26 27.41
N GLU A 325 17.19 13.85 27.45
CA GLU A 325 16.39 13.66 28.66
C GLU A 325 16.45 12.18 29.09
N PRO A 326 17.02 11.88 30.28
CA PRO A 326 17.12 10.51 30.78
C PRO A 326 15.76 9.84 30.92
N GLY A 327 15.66 8.60 30.47
CA GLY A 327 14.42 7.80 30.48
C GLY A 327 13.48 8.03 29.28
N TYR A 328 13.90 8.89 28.34
CA TYR A 328 13.16 9.17 27.12
C TYR A 328 13.99 8.86 25.87
N GLY A 329 13.30 8.57 24.79
CA GLY A 329 13.84 8.45 23.45
C GLY A 329 12.94 9.17 22.44
N THR A 330 13.32 9.13 21.17
CA THR A 330 12.55 9.77 20.10
C THR A 330 12.18 8.82 19.00
N VAL A 331 11.00 9.06 18.40
CA VAL A 331 10.53 8.36 17.21
C VAL A 331 10.11 9.40 16.17
N THR A 332 10.72 9.35 14.99
CA THR A 332 10.30 10.16 13.85
C THR A 332 9.34 9.33 12.97
N LEU A 333 8.16 9.84 12.80
CA LEU A 333 7.04 9.23 12.10
C LEU A 333 6.80 9.94 10.76
N PRO A 334 6.40 9.25 9.68
CA PRO A 334 5.74 9.86 8.54
C PRO A 334 4.37 10.39 8.98
N TYR A 335 4.04 11.64 8.66
CA TYR A 335 2.79 12.26 9.11
C TYR A 335 2.15 13.10 8.02
N GLU A 336 0.96 12.71 7.59
CA GLU A 336 0.24 13.31 6.46
C GLU A 336 -1.16 13.78 6.84
N PHE A 337 -1.41 14.07 8.11
CA PHE A 337 -2.70 14.56 8.62
C PHE A 337 -2.64 16.05 8.92
N LEU A 338 -3.80 16.72 8.77
CA LEU A 338 -3.96 18.13 9.09
C LEU A 338 -4.98 18.32 10.25
N PRO A 339 -4.79 19.33 11.11
CA PRO A 339 -3.68 20.27 11.13
C PRO A 339 -2.37 19.61 11.57
N LEU A 340 -1.22 20.11 11.06
CA LEU A 340 0.06 19.63 11.52
C LEU A 340 0.28 20.01 12.99
N PRO A 341 0.72 19.07 13.84
CA PRO A 341 1.15 19.37 15.20
C PRO A 341 2.31 20.35 15.21
N LYS A 342 2.48 21.06 16.32
CA LYS A 342 3.56 22.01 16.53
C LYS A 342 4.54 21.46 17.58
N LYS A 343 5.80 21.91 17.54
CA LYS A 343 6.77 21.62 18.60
C LYS A 343 6.22 22.05 19.96
N GLY A 344 6.27 21.14 20.94
CA GLY A 344 5.72 21.31 22.28
C GLY A 344 4.29 20.80 22.45
N ASP A 345 3.58 20.46 21.37
CA ASP A 345 2.24 19.87 21.48
C ASP A 345 2.32 18.53 22.20
N ARG A 346 1.36 18.31 23.09
CA ARG A 346 1.20 17.06 23.81
C ARG A 346 0.10 16.21 23.19
N GLY A 347 0.26 14.92 23.29
CA GLY A 347 -0.67 13.94 22.77
C GLY A 347 -0.30 12.54 23.20
N PHE A 348 -0.64 11.58 22.38
CA PHE A 348 -0.46 10.17 22.70
C PHE A 348 0.22 9.42 21.56
N GLY A 349 1.15 8.54 21.96
CA GLY A 349 1.72 7.53 21.08
C GLY A 349 0.77 6.33 20.97
N TYR A 350 0.62 5.81 19.75
CA TYR A 350 -0.18 4.63 19.44
C TYR A 350 0.70 3.53 18.85
N ASP A 351 0.39 2.29 19.17
CA ASP A 351 1.09 1.12 18.63
C ASP A 351 0.67 0.79 17.18
N ARG A 352 1.19 -0.32 16.65
CA ARG A 352 0.91 -0.82 15.31
C ARG A 352 -0.56 -1.18 15.09
N GLY A 353 -1.26 -1.59 16.14
CA GLY A 353 -2.69 -1.91 16.14
C GLY A 353 -3.61 -0.72 16.45
N GLY A 354 -3.05 0.48 16.60
CA GLY A 354 -3.82 1.69 16.90
C GLY A 354 -4.28 1.81 18.36
N LYS A 355 -3.65 1.09 19.28
CA LYS A 355 -3.88 1.24 20.72
C LYS A 355 -2.98 2.32 21.29
N LYS A 356 -3.52 3.19 22.13
CA LYS A 356 -2.76 4.16 22.91
C LYS A 356 -1.80 3.43 23.84
N VAL A 357 -0.50 3.78 23.80
CA VAL A 357 0.56 3.12 24.59
C VAL A 357 1.28 4.07 25.56
N CYS A 358 1.40 5.33 25.22
CA CYS A 358 2.08 6.29 26.09
C CYS A 358 1.63 7.73 25.85
N GLU A 359 2.02 8.64 26.74
CA GLU A 359 2.04 10.06 26.45
C GLU A 359 3.20 10.39 25.50
N ALA A 360 3.04 11.41 24.68
CA ALA A 360 4.03 11.82 23.71
C ALA A 360 4.06 13.36 23.61
N GLU A 361 5.26 13.91 23.44
CA GLU A 361 5.48 15.32 23.18
C GLU A 361 6.13 15.50 21.81
N VAL A 362 5.62 16.43 21.02
CA VAL A 362 6.18 16.75 19.70
C VAL A 362 7.45 17.58 19.89
N VAL A 363 8.59 17.03 19.51
CA VAL A 363 9.89 17.72 19.61
C VAL A 363 10.31 18.38 18.29
N SER A 364 9.84 17.86 17.15
CA SER A 364 10.14 18.43 15.84
C SER A 364 9.06 18.10 14.82
N VAL A 365 8.78 19.05 13.95
CA VAL A 365 7.99 18.85 12.72
C VAL A 365 8.82 19.39 11.57
N LYS A 366 9.21 18.53 10.64
CA LYS A 366 9.98 18.91 9.45
C LYS A 366 9.12 18.80 8.22
N THR A 367 9.02 19.89 7.48
CA THR A 367 8.39 19.98 6.17
C THR A 367 9.46 20.43 5.18
N ALA A 368 9.65 19.74 4.09
CA ALA A 368 10.61 20.11 3.07
C ALA A 368 10.13 19.66 1.68
N LYS A 369 10.51 20.39 0.64
CA LYS A 369 10.19 20.01 -0.74
C LYS A 369 10.70 18.60 -1.09
N ALA A 370 11.84 18.19 -0.50
CA ALA A 370 12.41 16.86 -0.70
C ALA A 370 11.60 15.72 -0.06
N PHE A 371 10.62 16.03 0.76
CA PHE A 371 9.76 15.04 1.42
C PHE A 371 8.44 14.81 0.68
N ASP A 372 8.22 15.49 -0.44
CA ASP A 372 7.08 15.32 -1.36
C ASP A 372 5.73 15.18 -0.61
N HIS A 373 5.39 16.19 0.20
CA HIS A 373 4.17 16.29 1.03
C HIS A 373 4.09 15.32 2.24
N THR A 374 5.02 14.39 2.45
CA THR A 374 5.10 13.60 3.67
C THR A 374 5.89 14.36 4.73
N ASN A 375 5.22 14.86 5.77
CA ASN A 375 5.90 15.56 6.85
C ASN A 375 6.56 14.56 7.80
N LEU A 376 7.66 14.96 8.44
CA LEU A 376 8.33 14.17 9.47
C LEU A 376 7.98 14.72 10.84
N LEU A 377 7.24 13.96 11.61
CA LEU A 377 6.85 14.27 12.97
C LEU A 377 7.75 13.49 13.94
N THR A 378 8.57 14.19 14.72
CA THR A 378 9.38 13.56 15.77
C THR A 378 8.70 13.75 17.12
N ILE A 379 8.39 12.66 17.78
CA ILE A 379 7.82 12.63 19.13
C ILE A 379 8.83 12.08 20.13
N LYS A 380 8.82 12.66 21.34
CA LYS A 380 9.51 12.14 22.51
C LYS A 380 8.57 11.24 23.29
N VAL A 381 9.02 10.04 23.62
CA VAL A 381 8.26 9.02 24.35
C VAL A 381 9.17 8.35 25.40
N PRO A 382 8.65 7.66 26.42
CA PRO A 382 9.46 6.83 27.30
C PRO A 382 10.33 5.84 26.52
N THR A 383 11.55 5.58 26.98
CA THR A 383 12.54 4.73 26.27
C THR A 383 11.99 3.34 25.95
N ASP A 384 11.22 2.73 26.85
CA ASP A 384 10.58 1.43 26.64
C ASP A 384 9.44 1.45 25.61
N MET A 385 9.01 2.65 25.17
CA MET A 385 7.95 2.83 24.17
C MET A 385 8.46 3.19 22.77
N VAL A 386 9.76 3.45 22.58
CA VAL A 386 10.32 3.88 21.29
C VAL A 386 10.14 2.83 20.17
N MET A 387 10.16 1.55 20.51
CA MET A 387 9.92 0.47 19.56
C MET A 387 8.44 0.13 19.38
N ARG A 388 7.56 0.70 20.22
CA ARG A 388 6.11 0.46 20.17
C ARG A 388 5.34 1.59 19.52
N ALA A 389 5.66 2.85 19.82
CA ALA A 389 4.96 4.01 19.27
C ALA A 389 5.18 4.12 17.75
N ARG A 390 4.10 4.07 16.98
CA ARG A 390 4.11 4.09 15.51
C ARG A 390 3.13 5.09 14.89
N PHE A 391 2.32 5.74 15.73
CA PHE A 391 1.43 6.81 15.33
C PHE A 391 1.23 7.81 16.46
N TYR A 392 0.83 9.04 16.13
CA TYR A 392 0.57 10.12 17.08
C TYR A 392 -0.81 10.72 16.85
N LYS A 393 -1.54 10.98 17.94
CA LYS A 393 -2.75 11.82 17.93
C LYS A 393 -2.58 12.90 19.00
N ALA A 394 -2.91 14.14 18.64
CA ALA A 394 -2.97 15.26 19.60
C ALA A 394 -4.06 14.99 20.66
N GLN A 395 -3.88 15.66 21.81
CA GLN A 395 -4.89 15.66 22.89
C GLN A 395 -6.20 16.30 22.44
#